data_d6e2e5eb3aa79e78ee03341131a192d6
#
_entry.id   d6e2e5eb3aa79e78ee03341131a192d6
#
_cell.length_a   1.000
_cell.length_b   1.000
_cell.length_c   1.000
_cell.angle_alpha   90.00
_cell.angle_beta   90.00
_cell.angle_gamma   90.00
#
_symmetry.space_group_name_H-M   'P 1'
#
loop_
_entity.id
_entity.type
_entity.pdbx_description
1 polymer ?
#
loop_
_entity_poly.entity_id
_entity_poly.type
_entity_poly.pdbx_seq_one_letter_code
_entity_poly.pdbx_strand_id
1 'polypeptide(L)'
;MVEPEVNLELAIQHGLNEEEYQKIIEILGRTPTFTELGIFSVMWSEHCSYKNSIAELKKLPRSGGRLLVGAGEENAGLVDIGDGMAVCFKIESHNHPSAVEPYQGAATGVGGIMRDIFTMGARPIAALDSLRFGKLNKARNRYLLDGVVRGIADYGNCLGVPTISGEIYFEECYSGNPL
;
A
#
# COMPACT_ATOMS: atom_id res chain seq x y z
N MET A 1 -24.84 -22.42 -3.80
CA MET A 1 -23.59 -22.65 -4.57
C MET A 1 -22.81 -23.71 -3.80
N VAL A 2 -22.30 -24.72 -4.50
CA VAL A 2 -21.40 -25.70 -3.87
C VAL A 2 -20.02 -25.05 -3.85
N GLU A 3 -19.39 -24.98 -2.67
CA GLU A 3 -18.03 -24.47 -2.56
C GLU A 3 -17.05 -25.44 -3.27
N PRO A 4 -15.99 -24.93 -3.91
CA PRO A 4 -14.98 -25.77 -4.52
C PRO A 4 -14.25 -26.62 -3.46
N GLU A 5 -13.84 -27.82 -3.84
CA GLU A 5 -13.00 -28.66 -3.00
C GLU A 5 -11.61 -28.05 -2.85
N VAL A 6 -11.18 -27.90 -1.61
CA VAL A 6 -9.89 -27.27 -1.32
C VAL A 6 -8.76 -28.31 -1.43
N ASN A 7 -7.78 -27.96 -2.25
CA ASN A 7 -6.56 -28.75 -2.48
C ASN A 7 -5.35 -27.82 -2.68
N LEU A 8 -4.17 -28.38 -2.86
CA LEU A 8 -2.93 -27.64 -3.06
C LEU A 8 -2.98 -26.71 -4.30
N GLU A 9 -3.59 -27.19 -5.40
CA GLU A 9 -3.68 -26.39 -6.63
C GLU A 9 -4.50 -25.12 -6.40
N LEU A 10 -5.63 -25.24 -5.71
CA LEU A 10 -6.47 -24.10 -5.35
C LEU A 10 -5.74 -23.15 -4.37
N ALA A 11 -4.96 -23.69 -3.43
CA ALA A 11 -4.14 -22.89 -2.53
C ALA A 11 -3.09 -22.06 -3.28
N ILE A 12 -2.43 -22.64 -4.28
CA ILE A 12 -1.47 -21.94 -5.14
C ILE A 12 -2.17 -20.84 -5.97
N GLN A 13 -3.36 -21.09 -6.50
CA GLN A 13 -4.17 -20.08 -7.19
C GLN A 13 -4.54 -18.91 -6.28
N HIS A 14 -4.65 -19.15 -4.97
CA HIS A 14 -4.89 -18.14 -3.94
C HIS A 14 -3.60 -17.47 -3.42
N GLY A 15 -2.44 -17.73 -4.04
CA GLY A 15 -1.17 -17.09 -3.68
C GLY A 15 -0.47 -17.69 -2.45
N LEU A 16 -0.90 -18.86 -2.01
CA LEU A 16 -0.21 -19.63 -0.98
C LEU A 16 0.78 -20.62 -1.64
N ASN A 17 1.91 -20.87 -1.00
CA ASN A 17 2.82 -21.92 -1.43
C ASN A 17 2.51 -23.26 -0.74
N GLU A 18 3.18 -24.33 -1.15
CA GLU A 18 2.97 -25.67 -0.59
C GLU A 18 3.24 -25.74 0.91
N GLU A 19 4.33 -25.12 1.39
CA GLU A 19 4.68 -25.10 2.81
C GLU A 19 3.61 -24.38 3.64
N GLU A 20 3.09 -23.26 3.14
CA GLU A 20 2.00 -22.51 3.75
C GLU A 20 0.71 -23.34 3.81
N TYR A 21 0.39 -24.06 2.74
CA TYR A 21 -0.79 -24.92 2.71
C TYR A 21 -0.70 -26.07 3.71
N GLN A 22 0.45 -26.74 3.81
CA GLN A 22 0.69 -27.77 4.80
C GLN A 22 0.56 -27.24 6.23
N LYS A 23 1.13 -26.06 6.48
CA LYS A 23 1.02 -25.41 7.79
C LYS A 23 -0.41 -25.05 8.18
N ILE A 24 -1.26 -24.67 7.22
CA ILE A 24 -2.69 -24.46 7.47
C ILE A 24 -3.35 -25.75 7.92
N ILE A 25 -3.08 -26.88 7.24
CA ILE A 25 -3.60 -28.19 7.60
C ILE A 25 -3.14 -28.58 9.01
N GLU A 26 -1.87 -28.37 9.35
CA GLU A 26 -1.34 -28.64 10.69
C GLU A 26 -2.04 -27.81 11.77
N ILE A 27 -2.24 -26.52 11.53
CA ILE A 27 -2.91 -25.60 12.48
C ILE A 27 -4.36 -26.01 12.71
N LEU A 28 -5.08 -26.35 11.64
CA LEU A 28 -6.50 -26.71 11.72
C LEU A 28 -6.75 -28.16 12.10
N GLY A 29 -5.77 -29.07 11.94
CA GLY A 29 -5.91 -30.50 12.10
C GLY A 29 -6.78 -31.13 11.01
N ARG A 30 -7.09 -30.42 9.94
CA ARG A 30 -7.92 -30.86 8.81
C ARG A 30 -7.68 -29.99 7.57
N THR A 31 -8.19 -30.40 6.43
CA THR A 31 -8.28 -29.54 5.25
C THR A 31 -9.16 -28.32 5.54
N PRO A 32 -8.72 -27.10 5.18
CA PRO A 32 -9.53 -25.88 5.36
C PRO A 32 -10.77 -25.92 4.45
N THR A 33 -11.82 -25.23 4.85
CA THR A 33 -12.92 -24.86 3.93
C THR A 33 -12.44 -23.82 2.93
N PHE A 34 -13.20 -23.59 1.87
CA PHE A 34 -12.87 -22.57 0.87
C PHE A 34 -12.77 -21.16 1.48
N THR A 35 -13.69 -20.83 2.39
CA THR A 35 -13.65 -19.55 3.12
C THR A 35 -12.41 -19.43 4.00
N GLU A 36 -12.06 -20.47 4.75
CA GLU A 36 -10.85 -20.48 5.59
C GLU A 36 -9.57 -20.34 4.76
N LEU A 37 -9.49 -21.05 3.61
CA LEU A 37 -8.39 -20.88 2.67
C LEU A 37 -8.25 -19.42 2.21
N GLY A 38 -9.36 -18.76 1.87
CA GLY A 38 -9.39 -17.35 1.50
C GLY A 38 -8.90 -16.43 2.61
N ILE A 39 -9.29 -16.70 3.86
CA ILE A 39 -8.83 -15.93 5.03
C ILE A 39 -7.31 -16.08 5.20
N PHE A 40 -6.79 -17.30 5.19
CA PHE A 40 -5.34 -17.53 5.29
C PHE A 40 -4.58 -16.88 4.13
N SER A 41 -5.08 -16.99 2.90
CA SER A 41 -4.49 -16.37 1.71
C SER A 41 -4.32 -14.85 1.89
N VAL A 42 -5.35 -14.16 2.36
CA VAL A 42 -5.29 -12.72 2.60
C VAL A 42 -4.38 -12.37 3.76
N MET A 43 -4.54 -13.04 4.91
CA MET A 43 -3.76 -12.76 6.13
C MET A 43 -2.27 -13.05 5.96
N TRP A 44 -1.92 -14.06 5.16
CA TRP A 44 -0.53 -14.45 4.88
C TRP A 44 0.01 -13.85 3.57
N SER A 45 -0.72 -12.95 2.93
CA SER A 45 -0.22 -12.22 1.77
C SER A 45 0.90 -11.25 2.16
N GLU A 46 1.72 -10.86 1.19
CA GLU A 46 2.73 -9.81 1.39
C GLU A 46 2.11 -8.52 1.94
N HIS A 47 0.91 -8.20 1.49
CA HIS A 47 0.21 -6.98 1.88
C HIS A 47 -0.12 -6.92 3.39
N CYS A 48 -0.52 -8.04 3.98
CA CYS A 48 -0.88 -8.11 5.40
C CYS A 48 0.28 -8.52 6.30
N SER A 49 1.10 -9.48 5.86
CA SER A 49 2.13 -10.10 6.70
C SER A 49 3.55 -9.63 6.43
N TYR A 50 3.78 -8.90 5.33
CA TYR A 50 5.12 -8.53 4.86
C TYR A 50 6.07 -9.73 4.72
N LYS A 51 5.53 -10.92 4.38
CA LYS A 51 6.26 -12.20 4.44
C LYS A 51 7.56 -12.22 3.64
N ASN A 52 7.62 -11.50 2.53
CA ASN A 52 8.81 -11.43 1.68
C ASN A 52 9.70 -10.22 2.02
N SER A 53 9.13 -9.11 2.48
CA SER A 53 9.84 -7.84 2.69
C SER A 53 10.26 -7.59 4.13
N ILE A 54 9.68 -8.29 5.13
CA ILE A 54 9.94 -8.03 6.55
C ILE A 54 11.42 -8.14 6.93
N ALA A 55 12.16 -9.07 6.30
CA ALA A 55 13.58 -9.25 6.55
C ALA A 55 14.41 -8.03 6.08
N GLU A 56 14.03 -7.42 4.97
CA GLU A 56 14.65 -6.22 4.44
C GLU A 56 14.25 -4.97 5.25
N LEU A 57 12.97 -4.85 5.59
CA LEU A 57 12.47 -3.76 6.43
C LEU A 57 13.17 -3.70 7.81
N LYS A 58 13.50 -4.87 8.37
CA LYS A 58 14.23 -4.95 9.64
C LYS A 58 15.67 -4.42 9.57
N LYS A 59 16.25 -4.29 8.39
CA LYS A 59 17.60 -3.71 8.18
C LYS A 59 17.59 -2.19 8.21
N LEU A 60 16.43 -1.56 8.03
CA LEU A 60 16.29 -0.10 8.05
C LEU A 60 16.42 0.43 9.48
N PRO A 61 16.95 1.66 9.67
CA PRO A 61 17.01 2.30 10.97
C PRO A 61 15.61 2.41 11.61
N ARG A 62 15.49 1.97 12.85
CA ARG A 62 14.22 1.95 13.59
C ARG A 62 14.20 2.88 14.79
N SER A 63 15.30 3.52 15.07
CA SER A 63 15.47 4.43 16.18
C SER A 63 16.35 5.60 15.76
N GLY A 64 16.13 6.74 16.39
CA GLY A 64 16.93 7.95 16.17
C GLY A 64 16.57 8.98 17.22
N GLY A 65 17.47 9.93 17.51
CA GLY A 65 17.33 10.86 18.62
C GLY A 65 16.12 11.81 18.55
N ARG A 66 15.47 11.93 17.39
CA ARG A 66 14.27 12.76 17.19
C ARG A 66 13.01 11.95 16.86
N LEU A 67 13.12 10.64 16.78
CA LEU A 67 11.98 9.77 16.52
C LEU A 67 11.15 9.65 17.81
N LEU A 68 9.87 9.98 17.72
CA LEU A 68 8.94 9.94 18.85
C LEU A 68 8.12 8.65 18.92
N VAL A 69 8.03 7.93 17.80
CA VAL A 69 7.25 6.69 17.68
C VAL A 69 8.10 5.63 16.99
N GLY A 70 8.20 4.45 17.58
CA GLY A 70 8.92 3.31 17.00
C GLY A 70 8.25 2.74 15.75
N ALA A 71 9.04 2.08 14.92
CA ALA A 71 8.52 1.49 13.69
C ALA A 71 7.47 0.40 13.97
N GLY A 72 6.25 0.59 13.48
CA GLY A 72 5.12 -0.34 13.63
C GLY A 72 4.29 -0.13 14.89
N GLU A 73 4.57 0.87 15.70
CA GLU A 73 3.76 1.20 16.88
C GLU A 73 2.51 2.01 16.53
N GLU A 74 2.61 2.84 15.47
CA GLU A 74 1.53 3.73 15.04
C GLU A 74 1.36 3.71 13.51
N ASN A 75 0.28 4.33 13.04
CA ASN A 75 -0.05 4.37 11.61
C ASN A 75 0.85 5.29 10.77
N ALA A 76 1.55 6.23 11.41
CA ALA A 76 2.41 7.20 10.75
C ALA A 76 3.68 7.45 11.55
N GLY A 77 4.72 7.93 10.89
CA GLY A 77 5.95 8.38 11.54
C GLY A 77 5.76 9.70 12.25
N LEU A 78 6.43 9.87 13.40
CA LEU A 78 6.38 11.09 14.18
C LEU A 78 7.80 11.50 14.57
N VAL A 79 8.21 12.70 14.18
CA VAL A 79 9.56 13.23 14.42
C VAL A 79 9.48 14.57 15.12
N ASP A 80 10.25 14.72 16.21
CA ASP A 80 10.41 15.96 16.93
C ASP A 80 11.18 16.98 16.06
N ILE A 81 10.63 18.17 15.90
CA ILE A 81 11.26 19.29 15.18
C ILE A 81 11.68 20.45 16.11
N GLY A 82 11.55 20.26 17.41
CA GLY A 82 11.85 21.27 18.44
C GLY A 82 10.63 22.12 18.83
N ASP A 83 10.82 22.96 19.83
CA ASP A 83 9.81 23.89 20.33
C ASP A 83 8.47 23.23 20.74
N GLY A 84 8.52 21.96 21.15
CA GLY A 84 7.33 21.18 21.50
C GLY A 84 6.46 20.78 20.31
N MET A 85 6.99 20.88 19.10
CA MET A 85 6.31 20.52 17.86
C MET A 85 6.88 19.23 17.27
N ALA A 86 6.02 18.50 16.56
CA ALA A 86 6.41 17.30 15.83
C ALA A 86 5.80 17.31 14.41
N VAL A 87 6.51 16.69 13.47
CA VAL A 87 6.00 16.40 12.14
C VAL A 87 5.50 14.98 12.10
N CYS A 88 4.24 14.81 11.74
CA CYS A 88 3.62 13.54 11.42
C CYS A 88 3.66 13.33 9.90
N PHE A 89 4.14 12.18 9.45
CA PHE A 89 4.24 11.88 8.02
C PHE A 89 3.96 10.41 7.72
N LYS A 90 3.46 10.17 6.53
CA LYS A 90 3.23 8.84 5.97
C LYS A 90 3.65 8.82 4.52
N ILE A 91 4.19 7.71 4.08
CA ILE A 91 4.42 7.41 2.67
C ILE A 91 3.76 6.07 2.33
N GLU A 92 3.05 6.03 1.22
CA GLU A 92 2.37 4.84 0.74
C GLU A 92 2.30 4.86 -0.78
N SER A 93 2.35 3.70 -1.41
CA SER A 93 2.02 3.55 -2.82
C SER A 93 0.62 2.97 -2.96
N HIS A 94 -0.15 3.45 -3.93
CA HIS A 94 -1.47 2.92 -4.28
C HIS A 94 -1.46 2.35 -5.70
N ASN A 95 -0.53 1.43 -5.94
CA ASN A 95 -0.12 0.91 -7.23
C ASN A 95 -1.23 0.13 -7.96
N HIS A 96 -1.65 -1.02 -7.43
CA HIS A 96 -2.60 -1.91 -8.10
C HIS A 96 -3.97 -1.27 -8.37
N PRO A 97 -4.62 -0.60 -7.41
CA PRO A 97 -5.87 0.11 -7.69
C PRO A 97 -5.73 1.14 -8.79
N SER A 98 -4.63 1.88 -8.83
CA SER A 98 -4.36 2.89 -9.86
C SER A 98 -4.05 2.28 -11.23
N ALA A 99 -3.46 1.08 -11.27
CA ALA A 99 -3.24 0.36 -12.52
C ALA A 99 -4.56 -0.13 -13.16
N VAL A 100 -5.57 -0.41 -12.35
CA VAL A 100 -6.89 -0.87 -12.80
C VAL A 100 -7.80 0.32 -13.12
N GLU A 101 -8.02 1.19 -12.15
CA GLU A 101 -8.87 2.38 -12.24
C GLU A 101 -8.10 3.60 -11.71
N PRO A 102 -7.36 4.30 -12.56
CA PRO A 102 -6.36 5.27 -12.14
C PRO A 102 -6.94 6.46 -11.36
N TYR A 103 -8.10 6.95 -11.74
CA TYR A 103 -8.73 8.07 -11.03
C TYR A 103 -9.16 7.67 -9.61
N GLN A 104 -9.96 6.62 -9.49
CA GLN A 104 -10.46 6.16 -8.19
C GLN A 104 -9.34 5.57 -7.32
N GLY A 105 -8.39 4.86 -7.93
CA GLY A 105 -7.23 4.31 -7.25
C GLY A 105 -6.38 5.40 -6.61
N ALA A 106 -6.04 6.44 -7.36
CA ALA A 106 -5.25 7.55 -6.86
C ALA A 106 -6.02 8.41 -5.82
N ALA A 107 -7.30 8.68 -6.06
CA ALA A 107 -8.14 9.37 -5.09
C ALA A 107 -8.20 8.62 -3.75
N THR A 108 -8.40 7.30 -3.79
CA THR A 108 -8.39 6.45 -2.59
C THR A 108 -7.01 6.43 -1.92
N GLY A 109 -5.93 6.44 -2.70
CA GLY A 109 -4.56 6.54 -2.19
C GLY A 109 -4.35 7.81 -1.36
N VAL A 110 -4.73 8.96 -1.90
CA VAL A 110 -4.67 10.25 -1.17
C VAL A 110 -5.53 10.20 0.10
N GLY A 111 -6.76 9.70 0.00
CA GLY A 111 -7.65 9.60 1.16
C GLY A 111 -7.11 8.67 2.24
N GLY A 112 -6.56 7.52 1.86
CA GLY A 112 -5.98 6.53 2.78
C GLY A 112 -4.80 7.08 3.54
N ILE A 113 -3.83 7.69 2.84
CA ILE A 113 -2.63 8.24 3.48
C ILE A 113 -2.95 9.40 4.42
N MET A 114 -3.93 10.24 4.08
CA MET A 114 -4.35 11.34 4.95
C MET A 114 -5.08 10.84 6.21
N ARG A 115 -5.81 9.72 6.12
CA ARG A 115 -6.44 9.11 7.30
C ARG A 115 -5.42 8.68 8.34
N ASP A 116 -4.27 8.14 7.92
CA ASP A 116 -3.20 7.76 8.84
C ASP A 116 -2.68 8.96 9.64
N ILE A 117 -2.56 10.12 9.00
CA ILE A 117 -2.20 11.37 9.68
C ILE A 117 -3.28 11.80 10.69
N PHE A 118 -4.56 11.71 10.31
CA PHE A 118 -5.67 12.02 11.21
C PHE A 118 -5.74 11.09 12.42
N THR A 119 -5.41 9.80 12.25
CA THR A 119 -5.39 8.84 13.39
C THR A 119 -4.35 9.18 14.44
N MET A 120 -3.31 9.94 14.06
CA MET A 120 -2.29 10.46 14.98
C MET A 120 -2.73 11.75 15.70
N GLY A 121 -3.95 12.23 15.48
CA GLY A 121 -4.42 13.51 16.00
C GLY A 121 -3.81 14.73 15.28
N ALA A 122 -3.10 14.51 14.18
CA ALA A 122 -2.48 15.57 13.38
C ALA A 122 -3.39 15.97 12.22
N ARG A 123 -3.26 17.23 11.77
CA ARG A 123 -3.94 17.73 10.58
C ARG A 123 -2.96 17.68 9.38
N PRO A 124 -3.33 17.04 8.24
CA PRO A 124 -2.56 17.14 7.02
C PRO A 124 -2.44 18.58 6.55
N ILE A 125 -1.23 19.02 6.22
CA ILE A 125 -0.94 20.37 5.78
C ILE A 125 -0.34 20.41 4.38
N ALA A 126 0.21 19.30 3.90
CA ALA A 126 0.85 19.21 2.60
C ALA A 126 0.87 17.77 2.12
N ALA A 127 0.80 17.59 0.81
CA ALA A 127 1.09 16.35 0.11
C ALA A 127 2.36 16.52 -0.75
N LEU A 128 3.07 15.42 -0.95
CA LEU A 128 4.19 15.29 -1.87
C LEU A 128 3.96 14.02 -2.69
N ASP A 129 4.16 14.11 -4.00
CA ASP A 129 3.90 13.01 -4.91
C ASP A 129 5.19 12.55 -5.59
N SER A 130 5.48 11.26 -5.52
CA SER A 130 6.61 10.63 -6.21
C SER A 130 6.05 9.62 -7.20
N LEU A 131 5.86 10.03 -8.45
CA LEU A 131 5.09 9.29 -9.43
C LEU A 131 6.00 8.58 -10.46
N ARG A 132 5.62 7.37 -10.83
CA ARG A 132 6.30 6.57 -11.83
C ARG A 132 5.33 6.01 -12.85
N PHE A 133 5.60 6.23 -14.12
CA PHE A 133 4.78 5.74 -15.24
C PHE A 133 5.64 5.14 -16.33
N GLY A 134 5.05 4.30 -17.16
CA GLY A 134 5.64 3.91 -18.43
C GLY A 134 5.72 5.08 -19.41
N LYS A 135 6.51 4.90 -20.47
CA LYS A 135 6.69 5.93 -21.51
C LYS A 135 5.37 6.34 -22.15
N LEU A 136 5.19 7.63 -22.37
CA LEU A 136 3.93 8.23 -22.86
C LEU A 136 3.65 7.98 -24.35
N ASN A 137 4.50 7.26 -25.05
CA ASN A 137 4.23 6.80 -26.43
C ASN A 137 3.09 5.77 -26.51
N LYS A 138 2.75 5.11 -25.38
CA LYS A 138 1.64 4.15 -25.27
C LYS A 138 0.36 4.84 -24.78
N ALA A 139 -0.77 4.58 -25.42
CA ALA A 139 -2.06 5.18 -25.05
C ALA A 139 -2.47 4.81 -23.60
N ARG A 140 -2.20 3.57 -23.17
CA ARG A 140 -2.51 3.13 -21.80
C ARG A 140 -1.75 3.94 -20.76
N ASN A 141 -0.47 4.22 -20.97
CA ASN A 141 0.33 4.99 -20.03
C ASN A 141 -0.16 6.45 -19.91
N ARG A 142 -0.61 7.05 -21.02
CA ARG A 142 -1.25 8.39 -20.99
C ARG A 142 -2.56 8.40 -20.21
N TYR A 143 -3.39 7.37 -20.41
CA TYR A 143 -4.63 7.19 -19.66
C TYR A 143 -4.38 7.04 -18.15
N LEU A 144 -3.39 6.25 -17.76
CA LEU A 144 -3.00 6.07 -16.37
C LEU A 144 -2.52 7.38 -15.75
N LEU A 145 -1.65 8.11 -16.44
CA LEU A 145 -1.16 9.41 -15.98
C LEU A 145 -2.31 10.43 -15.78
N ASP A 146 -3.16 10.59 -16.78
CA ASP A 146 -4.30 11.52 -16.70
C ASP A 146 -5.21 11.18 -15.52
N GLY A 147 -5.60 9.92 -15.38
CA GLY A 147 -6.47 9.47 -14.30
C GLY A 147 -5.86 9.65 -12.91
N VAL A 148 -4.58 9.27 -12.73
CA VAL A 148 -3.88 9.43 -11.46
C VAL A 148 -3.77 10.90 -11.06
N VAL A 149 -3.31 11.75 -11.96
CA VAL A 149 -3.16 13.20 -11.67
C VAL A 149 -4.50 13.82 -11.30
N ARG A 150 -5.57 13.48 -12.02
CA ARG A 150 -6.92 13.98 -11.69
C ARG A 150 -7.41 13.46 -10.34
N GLY A 151 -7.21 12.18 -10.04
CA GLY A 151 -7.61 11.59 -8.76
C GLY A 151 -6.91 12.27 -7.57
N ILE A 152 -5.61 12.51 -7.67
CA ILE A 152 -4.83 13.25 -6.67
C ILE A 152 -5.37 14.68 -6.51
N ALA A 153 -5.55 15.38 -7.64
CA ALA A 153 -5.99 16.78 -7.64
C ALA A 153 -7.38 16.94 -7.02
N ASP A 154 -8.35 16.16 -7.45
CA ASP A 154 -9.73 16.29 -7.00
C ASP A 154 -9.88 15.96 -5.51
N TYR A 155 -9.22 14.90 -5.03
CA TYR A 155 -9.28 14.55 -3.62
C TYR A 155 -8.53 15.57 -2.74
N GLY A 156 -7.35 16.01 -3.16
CA GLY A 156 -6.57 17.05 -2.48
C GLY A 156 -7.34 18.37 -2.38
N ASN A 157 -8.02 18.77 -3.45
CA ASN A 157 -8.86 19.96 -3.47
C ASN A 157 -10.05 19.85 -2.50
N CYS A 158 -10.72 18.70 -2.44
CA CYS A 158 -11.83 18.49 -1.51
C CYS A 158 -11.40 18.62 -0.05
N LEU A 159 -10.19 18.18 0.28
CA LEU A 159 -9.62 18.27 1.64
C LEU A 159 -8.94 19.61 1.92
N GLY A 160 -8.64 20.38 0.89
CA GLY A 160 -7.89 21.64 1.02
C GLY A 160 -6.42 21.41 1.40
N VAL A 161 -5.83 20.28 0.99
CA VAL A 161 -4.43 19.94 1.23
C VAL A 161 -3.64 20.10 -0.08
N PRO A 162 -2.71 21.06 -0.16
CA PRO A 162 -1.95 21.29 -1.38
C PRO A 162 -0.86 20.24 -1.59
N THR A 163 -0.63 19.82 -2.83
CA THR A 163 0.62 19.20 -3.26
C THR A 163 1.68 20.28 -3.43
N ILE A 164 2.70 20.26 -2.57
CA ILE A 164 3.72 21.32 -2.51
C ILE A 164 5.02 20.95 -3.21
N SER A 165 5.25 19.66 -3.44
CA SER A 165 6.43 19.14 -4.12
C SER A 165 6.18 17.74 -4.64
N GLY A 166 7.10 17.27 -5.47
CA GLY A 166 7.06 15.92 -6.00
C GLY A 166 8.01 15.75 -7.17
N GLU A 167 7.94 14.58 -7.76
CA GLU A 167 8.70 14.21 -8.93
C GLU A 167 7.91 13.24 -9.80
N ILE A 168 8.22 13.22 -11.08
CA ILE A 168 7.61 12.26 -12.00
C ILE A 168 8.67 11.68 -12.93
N TYR A 169 8.65 10.36 -13.10
CA TYR A 169 9.56 9.64 -13.98
C TYR A 169 8.81 8.74 -14.96
N PHE A 170 9.37 8.56 -16.14
CA PHE A 170 8.79 7.77 -17.22
C PHE A 170 9.77 6.67 -17.65
N GLU A 171 9.60 5.48 -17.09
CA GLU A 171 10.44 4.31 -17.37
C GLU A 171 9.60 3.14 -17.88
N GLU A 172 10.15 2.35 -18.81
CA GLU A 172 9.40 1.27 -19.44
C GLU A 172 8.94 0.20 -18.45
N CYS A 173 9.68 -0.03 -17.38
CA CYS A 173 9.32 -1.00 -16.33
C CYS A 173 8.00 -0.68 -15.62
N TYR A 174 7.55 0.58 -15.65
CA TYR A 174 6.26 1.00 -15.10
C TYR A 174 5.12 1.01 -16.15
N SER A 175 5.35 0.45 -17.34
CA SER A 175 4.29 0.38 -18.37
C SER A 175 3.12 -0.49 -17.91
N GLY A 176 1.94 0.13 -17.79
CA GLY A 176 0.72 -0.53 -17.35
C GLY A 176 0.62 -0.80 -15.85
N ASN A 177 1.68 -0.52 -15.09
CA ASN A 177 1.74 -0.70 -13.63
C ASN A 177 2.42 0.51 -12.97
N PRO A 178 1.74 1.65 -12.87
CA PRO A 178 2.29 2.89 -12.31
C PRO A 178 2.55 2.78 -10.81
N LEU A 179 3.43 3.62 -10.34
CA LEU A 179 3.74 3.73 -8.92
C LEU A 179 3.68 5.19 -8.48
#